data_ddea455b6521fd93de0359001c2f089f
#
_entry.id   ddea455b6521fd93de0359001c2f089f
#
_cell.length_a   1.000
_cell.length_b   1.000
_cell.length_c   1.000
_cell.angle_alpha   90.00
_cell.angle_beta   90.00
_cell.angle_gamma   90.00
#
_symmetry.space_group_name_H-M   'P 1'
#
loop_
_entity.id
_entity.type
_entity.pdbx_description
1 polymer ?
#
loop_
_entity_poly.entity_id
_entity_poly.type
_entity_poly.pdbx_seq_one_letter_code
_entity_poly.pdbx_strand_id
1 'polypeptide(L)'
;MIYSMYSYAEDPLYQPVVVKDKQRFWKRILIVDDEADVTTTFKAIIEESNNDVNKKIEVHTSSNPALALSEFKPNFYDLLLVDIYMPNMNGFELCEKMLAIDINVKVCFMSSVEVNREALREIYPAISLGCFIRKPVTIDYLITRIMSELD
;
A
#
# COMPACT_ATOMS: atom_id res chain seq x y z
N MET A 1 -20.48 -14.75 -28.79
CA MET A 1 -20.52 -14.28 -27.42
C MET A 1 -20.02 -12.85 -27.22
N ILE A 2 -19.22 -12.36 -28.14
CA ILE A 2 -18.85 -10.93 -28.21
C ILE A 2 -20.06 -10.05 -28.52
N TYR A 3 -21.08 -10.61 -29.16
CA TYR A 3 -22.33 -9.90 -29.56
C TYR A 3 -23.21 -9.45 -28.39
N SER A 4 -23.15 -10.13 -27.23
CA SER A 4 -23.96 -9.77 -26.06
C SER A 4 -23.46 -8.55 -25.33
N MET A 5 -22.18 -8.19 -25.47
CA MET A 5 -21.61 -7.00 -24.83
C MET A 5 -21.99 -5.71 -25.54
N TYR A 6 -22.19 -5.76 -26.88
CA TYR A 6 -22.56 -4.58 -27.63
C TYR A 6 -24.05 -4.21 -27.52
N SER A 7 -24.93 -5.20 -27.28
CA SER A 7 -26.36 -4.94 -27.16
C SER A 7 -26.78 -4.27 -25.86
N TYR A 8 -25.95 -4.40 -24.80
CA TYR A 8 -26.22 -3.77 -23.49
C TYR A 8 -25.70 -2.34 -23.37
N ALA A 9 -24.74 -1.96 -24.19
CA ALA A 9 -24.15 -0.61 -24.13
C ALA A 9 -25.11 0.48 -24.65
N GLU A 10 -26.14 0.10 -25.40
CA GLU A 10 -27.14 1.02 -25.96
C GLU A 10 -28.42 1.11 -25.10
N ASP A 11 -28.53 0.33 -24.04
CA ASP A 11 -29.66 0.39 -23.11
C ASP A 11 -29.53 1.59 -22.19
N PRO A 12 -30.45 2.58 -22.22
CA PRO A 12 -30.41 3.73 -21.32
C PRO A 12 -30.51 3.38 -19.84
N LEU A 13 -30.96 2.15 -19.53
CA LEU A 13 -31.04 1.64 -18.16
C LEU A 13 -29.84 0.80 -17.76
N TYR A 14 -28.92 0.58 -18.71
CA TYR A 14 -27.68 -0.12 -18.43
C TYR A 14 -26.77 0.76 -17.56
N GLN A 15 -26.77 0.47 -16.28
CA GLN A 15 -25.74 0.96 -15.39
C GLN A 15 -24.66 -0.11 -15.33
N PRO A 16 -23.47 0.13 -15.87
CA PRO A 16 -22.38 -0.80 -15.70
C PRO A 16 -22.18 -0.98 -14.20
N VAL A 17 -22.44 -2.19 -13.72
CA VAL A 17 -22.05 -2.55 -12.36
C VAL A 17 -20.55 -2.39 -12.34
N VAL A 18 -20.09 -1.32 -11.68
CA VAL A 18 -18.68 -1.23 -11.31
C VAL A 18 -18.47 -2.35 -10.31
N VAL A 19 -18.20 -3.54 -10.82
CA VAL A 19 -17.71 -4.63 -10.02
C VAL A 19 -16.42 -4.08 -9.44
N LYS A 20 -16.48 -3.73 -8.15
CA LYS A 20 -15.24 -3.53 -7.39
C LYS A 20 -14.37 -4.70 -7.77
N ASP A 21 -13.26 -4.41 -8.38
CA ASP A 21 -12.41 -5.34 -9.11
C ASP A 21 -11.95 -6.51 -8.21
N LYS A 22 -12.87 -7.43 -7.88
CA LYS A 22 -12.55 -8.67 -7.18
C LYS A 22 -11.67 -9.59 -8.02
N GLN A 23 -11.43 -9.22 -9.26
CA GLN A 23 -10.62 -9.97 -10.22
C GLN A 23 -9.35 -9.22 -10.62
N ARG A 24 -8.98 -8.16 -9.91
CA ARG A 24 -7.68 -7.57 -10.13
C ARG A 24 -6.62 -8.54 -9.64
N PHE A 25 -6.00 -9.26 -10.59
CA PHE A 25 -4.86 -10.14 -10.34
C PHE A 25 -3.61 -9.39 -9.89
N TRP A 26 -3.69 -8.07 -9.82
CA TRP A 26 -2.61 -7.17 -9.48
C TRP A 26 -2.84 -6.59 -8.10
N LYS A 27 -1.80 -6.61 -7.31
CA LYS A 27 -1.74 -5.89 -6.06
C LYS A 27 -0.81 -4.70 -6.21
N ARG A 28 -1.18 -3.56 -5.66
CA ARG A 28 -0.37 -2.35 -5.67
C ARG A 28 0.09 -1.99 -4.28
N ILE A 29 1.39 -1.73 -4.18
CA ILE A 29 2.05 -1.32 -2.94
C ILE A 29 2.62 0.08 -3.15
N LEU A 30 2.41 0.97 -2.19
CA LEU A 30 3.12 2.24 -2.12
C LEU A 30 4.15 2.16 -0.99
N ILE A 31 5.41 2.41 -1.31
CA ILE A 31 6.48 2.52 -0.33
C ILE A 31 6.85 4.00 -0.17
N VAL A 32 6.80 4.49 1.05
CA VAL A 32 7.21 5.86 1.40
C VAL A 32 8.32 5.81 2.43
N ASP A 33 9.49 6.28 2.04
CA ASP A 33 10.69 6.37 2.87
C ASP A 33 11.54 7.51 2.34
N ASP A 34 12.00 8.40 3.21
CA ASP A 34 12.81 9.56 2.80
C ASP A 34 14.19 9.19 2.22
N GLU A 35 14.64 7.96 2.46
CA GLU A 35 15.81 7.39 1.81
C GLU A 35 15.44 6.71 0.49
N ALA A 36 15.69 7.40 -0.63
CA ALA A 36 15.34 6.91 -1.97
C ALA A 36 15.98 5.56 -2.31
N ASP A 37 17.18 5.28 -1.82
CA ASP A 37 17.88 4.01 -2.03
C ASP A 37 17.12 2.84 -1.38
N VAL A 38 16.51 3.06 -0.22
CA VAL A 38 15.68 2.06 0.46
C VAL A 38 14.44 1.74 -0.36
N THR A 39 13.74 2.74 -0.85
CA THR A 39 12.53 2.53 -1.67
C THR A 39 12.84 1.79 -2.96
N THR A 40 13.91 2.15 -3.64
CA THR A 40 14.36 1.50 -4.89
C THR A 40 14.74 0.03 -4.65
N THR A 41 15.48 -0.23 -3.59
CA THR A 41 15.90 -1.59 -3.22
C THR A 41 14.69 -2.46 -2.87
N PHE A 42 13.78 -1.98 -2.05
CA PHE A 42 12.59 -2.74 -1.66
C PHE A 42 11.65 -3.00 -2.83
N LYS A 43 11.49 -2.02 -3.72
CA LYS A 43 10.73 -2.20 -4.95
C LYS A 43 11.29 -3.35 -5.78
N ALA A 44 12.59 -3.35 -6.05
CA ALA A 44 13.24 -4.42 -6.82
C ALA A 44 13.05 -5.78 -6.17
N ILE A 45 13.28 -5.89 -4.86
CA ILE A 45 13.11 -7.14 -4.11
C ILE A 45 11.68 -7.67 -4.21
N ILE A 46 10.69 -6.82 -3.99
CA ILE A 46 9.28 -7.23 -3.96
C ILE A 46 8.80 -7.63 -5.36
N GLU A 47 9.12 -6.85 -6.38
CA GLU A 47 8.70 -7.14 -7.76
C GLU A 47 9.38 -8.40 -8.32
N GLU A 48 10.68 -8.61 -8.02
CA GLU A 48 11.43 -9.80 -8.48
C GLU A 48 11.02 -11.07 -7.75
N SER A 49 10.54 -10.98 -6.51
CA SER A 49 10.13 -12.14 -5.72
C SER A 49 8.83 -12.77 -6.17
N ASN A 50 8.06 -12.08 -6.98
CA ASN A 50 6.76 -12.54 -7.45
C ASN A 50 6.92 -13.45 -8.67
N ASN A 51 6.98 -14.75 -8.44
CA ASN A 51 7.12 -15.79 -9.48
C ASN A 51 5.76 -16.30 -10.01
N ASP A 52 4.64 -15.82 -9.47
CA ASP A 52 3.33 -16.24 -9.93
C ASP A 52 2.90 -15.40 -11.14
N VAL A 53 2.85 -16.04 -12.31
CA VAL A 53 2.44 -15.39 -13.57
C VAL A 53 1.01 -14.89 -13.56
N ASN A 54 0.17 -15.40 -12.66
CA ASN A 54 -1.23 -15.01 -12.51
C ASN A 54 -1.44 -13.90 -11.46
N LYS A 55 -0.41 -13.57 -10.69
CA LYS A 55 -0.46 -12.54 -9.67
C LYS A 55 0.65 -11.54 -9.92
N LYS A 56 0.32 -10.32 -10.23
CA LYS A 56 1.31 -9.26 -10.40
C LYS A 56 1.30 -8.32 -9.19
N ILE A 57 2.47 -8.01 -8.69
CA ILE A 57 2.68 -6.97 -7.69
C ILE A 57 3.35 -5.79 -8.38
N GLU A 58 2.70 -4.65 -8.28
CA GLU A 58 3.21 -3.37 -8.78
C GLU A 58 3.59 -2.51 -7.59
N VAL A 59 4.81 -2.03 -7.57
CA VAL A 59 5.33 -1.22 -6.47
C VAL A 59 5.59 0.20 -6.94
N HIS A 60 4.95 1.14 -6.30
CA HIS A 60 5.22 2.57 -6.44
C HIS A 60 6.04 3.05 -5.25
N THR A 61 6.90 4.02 -5.46
CA THR A 61 7.78 4.55 -4.43
C THR A 61 7.69 6.07 -4.37
N SER A 62 7.86 6.61 -3.18
CA SER A 62 8.03 8.05 -2.96
C SER A 62 9.02 8.30 -1.84
N SER A 63 9.91 9.24 -2.03
CA SER A 63 10.80 9.74 -0.98
C SER A 63 10.33 11.06 -0.36
N ASN A 64 9.17 11.54 -0.78
CA ASN A 64 8.55 12.76 -0.28
C ASN A 64 7.12 12.46 0.22
N PRO A 65 6.89 12.45 1.54
CA PRO A 65 5.57 12.11 2.09
C PRO A 65 4.47 13.10 1.69
N ALA A 66 4.77 14.39 1.57
CA ALA A 66 3.79 15.39 1.14
C ALA A 66 3.34 15.16 -0.30
N LEU A 67 4.28 14.83 -1.19
CA LEU A 67 3.99 14.49 -2.58
C LEU A 67 3.20 13.18 -2.67
N ALA A 68 3.59 12.16 -1.92
CA ALA A 68 2.87 10.89 -1.86
C ALA A 68 1.41 11.10 -1.44
N LEU A 69 1.16 11.96 -0.45
CA LEU A 69 -0.19 12.29 -0.01
C LEU A 69 -0.98 13.02 -1.10
N SER A 70 -0.37 13.99 -1.79
CA SER A 70 -1.05 14.77 -2.83
C SER A 70 -1.46 13.94 -4.04
N GLU A 71 -0.73 12.87 -4.31
CA GLU A 71 -0.98 11.95 -5.43
C GLU A 71 -1.81 10.72 -5.03
N PHE A 72 -2.06 10.54 -3.74
CA PHE A 72 -2.78 9.40 -3.21
C PHE A 72 -4.25 9.40 -3.65
N LYS A 73 -4.72 8.25 -4.14
CA LYS A 73 -6.09 8.06 -4.61
C LYS A 73 -6.78 6.92 -3.86
N PRO A 74 -8.08 7.05 -3.55
CA PRO A 74 -8.84 5.98 -2.93
C PRO A 74 -8.94 4.76 -3.86
N ASN A 75 -8.97 3.57 -3.26
CA ASN A 75 -9.13 2.29 -3.96
C ASN A 75 -8.03 1.97 -4.98
N PHE A 76 -6.88 2.59 -4.87
CA PHE A 76 -5.76 2.38 -5.78
C PHE A 76 -4.71 1.44 -5.22
N TYR A 77 -4.30 1.65 -3.98
CA TYR A 77 -3.30 0.82 -3.31
C TYR A 77 -3.94 -0.24 -2.42
N ASP A 78 -3.32 -1.40 -2.35
CA ASP A 78 -3.70 -2.49 -1.45
C ASP A 78 -2.92 -2.43 -0.14
N LEU A 79 -1.68 -1.95 -0.18
CA LEU A 79 -0.79 -1.87 0.97
C LEU A 79 0.06 -0.60 0.90
N LEU A 80 0.19 0.07 2.04
CA LEU A 80 1.18 1.12 2.27
C LEU A 80 2.31 0.55 3.13
N LEU A 81 3.54 0.73 2.69
CA LEU A 81 4.75 0.41 3.45
C LEU A 81 5.47 1.72 3.75
N VAL A 82 5.41 2.18 4.99
CA VAL A 82 5.76 3.56 5.35
C VAL A 82 6.78 3.59 6.46
N ASP A 83 7.89 4.30 6.22
CA ASP A 83 8.85 4.62 7.28
C ASP A 83 8.25 5.60 8.30
N ILE A 84 8.49 5.36 9.58
CA ILE A 84 7.93 6.19 10.65
C ILE A 84 8.66 7.53 10.73
N TYR A 85 9.97 7.49 10.74
CA TYR A 85 10.79 8.69 10.99
C TYR A 85 11.26 9.33 9.69
N MET A 86 10.52 10.32 9.25
CA MET A 86 10.83 11.14 8.08
C MET A 86 10.81 12.61 8.46
N PRO A 87 11.62 13.46 7.78
CA PRO A 87 11.56 14.91 7.98
C PRO A 87 10.19 15.48 7.64
N ASN A 88 9.75 16.50 8.36
CA ASN A 88 8.55 17.31 8.14
C ASN A 88 7.21 16.60 8.40
N MET A 89 7.06 15.37 7.98
CA MET A 89 5.87 14.56 8.22
C MET A 89 6.29 13.13 8.56
N ASN A 90 5.97 12.65 9.76
CA ASN A 90 6.26 11.27 10.12
C ASN A 90 5.26 10.30 9.47
N GLY A 91 5.59 9.01 9.51
CA GLY A 91 4.77 7.98 8.87
C GLY A 91 3.37 7.84 9.45
N PHE A 92 3.18 8.11 10.74
CA PHE A 92 1.86 8.07 11.37
C PHE A 92 0.96 9.20 10.91
N GLU A 93 1.50 10.42 10.83
CA GLU A 93 0.76 11.58 10.31
C GLU A 93 0.35 11.34 8.85
N LEU A 94 1.26 10.81 8.04
CA LEU A 94 0.98 10.47 6.65
C LEU A 94 -0.15 9.44 6.55
N CYS A 95 -0.06 8.35 7.30
CA CYS A 95 -1.06 7.28 7.26
C CYS A 95 -2.41 7.72 7.79
N GLU A 96 -2.46 8.56 8.82
CA GLU A 96 -3.71 9.13 9.31
C GLU A 96 -4.43 9.91 8.22
N LYS A 97 -3.71 10.72 7.45
CA LYS A 97 -4.27 11.48 6.33
C LYS A 97 -4.67 10.58 5.15
N MET A 98 -3.87 9.56 4.84
CA MET A 98 -4.21 8.61 3.79
C MET A 98 -5.41 7.73 4.15
N LEU A 99 -5.53 7.29 5.40
CA LEU A 99 -6.69 6.53 5.87
C LEU A 99 -7.98 7.35 5.87
N ALA A 100 -7.90 8.67 5.98
CA ALA A 100 -9.05 9.54 5.80
C ALA A 100 -9.55 9.57 4.34
N ILE A 101 -8.66 9.28 3.37
CA ILE A 101 -8.99 9.18 1.95
C ILE A 101 -9.47 7.78 1.59
N ASP A 102 -8.79 6.74 2.11
CA ASP A 102 -9.12 5.34 1.89
C ASP A 102 -8.96 4.53 3.18
N ILE A 103 -10.06 4.27 3.85
CA ILE A 103 -10.07 3.52 5.12
C ILE A 103 -9.72 2.04 4.95
N ASN A 104 -9.81 1.51 3.75
CA ASN A 104 -9.61 0.08 3.48
C ASN A 104 -8.17 -0.28 3.11
N VAL A 105 -7.30 0.70 2.89
CA VAL A 105 -5.90 0.40 2.59
C VAL A 105 -5.20 -0.18 3.83
N LYS A 106 -4.45 -1.24 3.62
CA LYS A 106 -3.63 -1.84 4.68
C LYS A 106 -2.34 -1.05 4.85
N VAL A 107 -1.83 -0.98 6.06
CA VAL A 107 -0.61 -0.23 6.39
C VAL A 107 0.37 -1.12 7.12
N CYS A 108 1.61 -1.08 6.68
CA CYS A 108 2.75 -1.65 7.38
C CYS A 108 3.80 -0.55 7.64
N PHE A 109 4.20 -0.41 8.88
CA PHE A 109 5.22 0.57 9.26
C PHE A 109 6.61 -0.03 9.30
N MET A 110 7.60 0.79 8.99
CA MET A 110 9.01 0.46 9.11
C MET A 110 9.72 1.41 10.06
N SER A 111 10.65 0.90 10.85
CA SER A 111 11.50 1.72 11.71
C SER A 111 12.84 1.07 11.97
N SER A 112 13.90 1.87 12.02
CA SER A 112 15.23 1.45 12.47
C SER A 112 15.42 1.54 13.98
N VAL A 113 14.46 2.12 14.70
CA VAL A 113 14.48 2.28 16.16
C VAL A 113 13.27 1.62 16.80
N GLU A 114 13.39 1.31 18.08
CA GLU A 114 12.25 0.82 18.86
C GLU A 114 11.16 1.88 18.99
N VAL A 115 9.93 1.42 18.99
CA VAL A 115 8.75 2.27 19.04
C VAL A 115 7.94 1.90 20.28
N ASN A 116 7.56 2.90 21.05
CA ASN A 116 6.63 2.72 22.16
C ASN A 116 5.20 2.65 21.61
N ARG A 117 4.68 1.43 21.47
CA ARG A 117 3.36 1.19 20.91
C ARG A 117 2.22 1.77 21.75
N GLU A 118 2.38 1.79 23.07
CA GLU A 118 1.35 2.34 23.97
C GLU A 118 1.22 3.86 23.80
N ALA A 119 2.36 4.57 23.75
CA ALA A 119 2.36 6.00 23.50
C ALA A 119 1.77 6.36 22.13
N LEU A 120 2.05 5.54 21.12
CA LEU A 120 1.50 5.75 19.77
C LEU A 120 -0.01 5.54 19.70
N ARG A 121 -0.55 4.57 20.41
CA ARG A 121 -2.01 4.35 20.49
C ARG A 121 -2.75 5.53 21.11
N GLU A 122 -2.11 6.24 22.05
CA GLU A 122 -2.68 7.45 22.65
C GLU A 122 -2.71 8.62 21.67
N ILE A 123 -1.66 8.78 20.85
CA ILE A 123 -1.54 9.87 19.89
C ILE A 123 -2.33 9.59 18.60
N TYR A 124 -2.29 8.34 18.13
CA TYR A 124 -2.91 7.90 16.87
C TYR A 124 -3.86 6.72 17.10
N PRO A 125 -4.99 6.92 17.77
CA PRO A 125 -5.89 5.82 18.16
C PRO A 125 -6.53 5.10 16.97
N ALA A 126 -6.64 5.76 15.83
CA ALA A 126 -7.24 5.19 14.62
C ALA A 126 -6.26 4.30 13.82
N ILE A 127 -4.97 4.32 14.14
CA ILE A 127 -3.95 3.58 13.40
C ILE A 127 -3.77 2.19 14.02
N SER A 128 -3.90 1.15 13.17
CA SER A 128 -3.54 -0.21 13.53
C SER A 128 -2.03 -0.42 13.41
N LEU A 129 -1.39 -0.87 14.49
CA LEU A 129 0.02 -1.23 14.52
C LEU A 129 0.25 -2.72 14.27
N GLY A 130 -0.68 -3.39 13.59
CA GLY A 130 -0.62 -4.84 13.34
C GLY A 130 0.54 -5.29 12.47
N CYS A 131 0.97 -4.46 11.52
CA CYS A 131 2.15 -4.73 10.71
C CYS A 131 3.27 -3.74 11.02
N PHE A 132 4.38 -4.27 11.49
CA PHE A 132 5.54 -3.49 11.88
C PHE A 132 6.81 -4.23 11.48
N ILE A 133 7.66 -3.58 10.68
CA ILE A 133 8.93 -4.14 10.21
C ILE A 133 10.08 -3.32 10.79
N ARG A 134 10.96 -3.99 11.55
CA ARG A 134 12.16 -3.35 12.05
C ARG A 134 13.28 -3.46 11.03
N LYS A 135 13.92 -2.34 10.73
CA LYS A 135 15.12 -2.29 9.89
C LYS A 135 16.38 -2.47 10.77
N PRO A 136 17.43 -3.13 10.29
CA PRO A 136 17.56 -3.80 8.99
C PRO A 136 16.72 -5.08 8.92
N VAL A 137 16.18 -5.37 7.77
CA VAL A 137 15.30 -6.52 7.52
C VAL A 137 15.94 -7.45 6.50
N THR A 138 15.80 -8.77 6.70
CA THR A 138 16.20 -9.75 5.69
C THR A 138 15.22 -9.76 4.53
N ILE A 139 15.69 -10.14 3.36
CA ILE A 139 14.85 -10.27 2.15
C ILE A 139 13.68 -11.23 2.40
N ASP A 140 13.97 -12.40 2.96
CA ASP A 140 12.95 -13.42 3.23
C ASP A 140 11.87 -12.93 4.19
N TYR A 141 12.26 -12.25 5.25
CA TYR A 141 11.29 -11.70 6.21
C TYR A 141 10.42 -10.61 5.59
N LEU A 142 11.02 -9.69 4.82
CA LEU A 142 10.29 -8.64 4.12
C LEU A 142 9.24 -9.22 3.19
N ILE A 143 9.64 -10.17 2.35
CA ILE A 143 8.74 -10.82 1.39
C ILE A 143 7.62 -11.58 2.10
N THR A 144 7.96 -12.38 3.10
CA THR A 144 6.97 -13.15 3.87
C THR A 144 5.94 -12.22 4.51
N ARG A 145 6.39 -11.13 5.08
CA ARG A 145 5.50 -10.17 5.75
C ARG A 145 4.59 -9.45 4.77
N ILE A 146 5.14 -8.98 3.65
CA ILE A 146 4.37 -8.30 2.60
C ILE A 146 3.32 -9.23 1.99
N MET A 147 3.69 -10.46 1.65
CA MET A 147 2.76 -11.44 1.08
C MET A 147 1.63 -11.78 2.06
N SER A 148 1.94 -11.90 3.34
CA SER A 148 0.94 -12.12 4.40
C SER A 148 -0.09 -10.99 4.47
N GLU A 149 0.33 -9.75 4.31
CA GLU A 149 -0.59 -8.61 4.35
C GLU A 149 -1.44 -8.47 3.08
N LEU A 150 -0.96 -8.96 1.94
CA LEU A 150 -1.67 -8.89 0.66
C LEU A 150 -2.72 -9.99 0.48
N ASP A 151 -2.67 -11.04 1.27
CA ASP A 151 -3.61 -12.16 1.20
C ASP A 151 -5.00 -11.80 1.86
#